data_1ab4e895104685f978289dcc22733c8b
#
_entry.id   1ab4e895104685f978289dcc22733c8b
#
_cell.length_a   1.000
_cell.length_b   1.000
_cell.length_c   1.000
_cell.angle_alpha   90.00
_cell.angle_beta   90.00
_cell.angle_gamma   90.00
#
_symmetry.space_group_name_H-M   'P 1'
#
loop_
_entity.id
_entity.type
_entity.pdbx_description
1 polymer ?
#
loop_
_entity_poly.entity_id
_entity_poly.type
_entity_poly.pdbx_seq_one_letter_code
_entity_poly.pdbx_strand_id
1 'polypeptide(L)'
;MAISAKDVMELRKQTDCGMMECKKALTEADGNFEKAIEILRERGLATAAKKASRTAAEGMVYADYCPQCKVGVVIEVNAETDFVAKNDKFVAFVKEATQVIMKQNPADVEALMACKTENGETVDEALKNLILVIKENIKVRRFVRYEGVCSAYVHGGGT
;
A
#
# COMPACT_ATOMS: atom_id res chain seq x y z
N MET A 1 3.70 5.50 -31.87
CA MET A 1 2.82 4.33 -32.12
C MET A 1 1.44 4.59 -31.54
N ALA A 2 0.36 4.13 -32.18
CA ALA A 2 -0.98 4.26 -31.60
C ALA A 2 -1.14 3.26 -30.45
N ILE A 3 -1.40 3.74 -29.24
CA ILE A 3 -1.63 2.91 -28.07
C ILE A 3 -2.99 2.22 -28.20
N SER A 4 -3.01 0.90 -28.21
CA SER A 4 -4.25 0.13 -28.32
C SER A 4 -4.98 0.04 -26.95
N ALA A 5 -6.29 -0.17 -26.99
CA ALA A 5 -7.07 -0.42 -25.78
C ALA A 5 -6.60 -1.69 -25.03
N LYS A 6 -6.05 -2.67 -25.78
CA LYS A 6 -5.50 -3.91 -25.22
C LYS A 6 -4.24 -3.63 -24.38
N ASP A 7 -3.35 -2.79 -24.87
CA ASP A 7 -2.12 -2.40 -24.15
C ASP A 7 -2.46 -1.67 -22.84
N VAL A 8 -3.46 -0.78 -22.88
CA VAL A 8 -3.94 -0.07 -21.69
C VAL A 8 -4.54 -1.05 -20.66
N MET A 9 -5.31 -2.02 -21.13
CA MET A 9 -5.88 -3.07 -20.25
C MET A 9 -4.81 -3.95 -19.63
N GLU A 10 -3.78 -4.30 -20.41
CA GLU A 10 -2.66 -5.11 -19.92
C GLU A 10 -1.86 -4.37 -18.85
N LEU A 11 -1.49 -3.11 -19.10
CA LEU A 11 -0.79 -2.29 -18.11
C LEU A 11 -1.63 -2.11 -16.85
N ARG A 12 -2.95 -1.95 -17.00
CA ARG A 12 -3.86 -1.86 -15.85
C ARG A 12 -3.88 -3.15 -15.02
N LYS A 13 -3.84 -4.32 -15.64
CA LYS A 13 -3.76 -5.60 -14.92
C LYS A 13 -2.48 -5.72 -14.09
N GLN A 14 -1.38 -5.19 -14.59
CA GLN A 14 -0.08 -5.24 -13.92
C GLN A 14 0.05 -4.22 -12.80
N THR A 15 -0.57 -3.04 -12.93
CA THR A 15 -0.34 -1.90 -12.03
C THR A 15 -1.55 -1.53 -11.18
N ASP A 16 -2.73 -2.08 -11.50
CA ASP A 16 -4.02 -1.72 -10.88
C ASP A 16 -4.40 -0.23 -10.94
N CYS A 17 -3.63 0.56 -11.69
CA CYS A 17 -3.88 1.99 -11.90
C CYS A 17 -5.13 2.24 -12.75
N GLY A 18 -5.69 3.45 -12.64
CA GLY A 18 -6.83 3.84 -13.44
C GLY A 18 -6.56 3.82 -14.95
N MET A 19 -7.55 3.45 -15.75
CA MET A 19 -7.45 3.30 -17.23
C MET A 19 -6.82 4.53 -17.90
N MET A 20 -7.23 5.73 -17.47
CA MET A 20 -6.69 6.98 -18.03
C MET A 20 -5.25 7.25 -17.65
N GLU A 21 -4.84 6.86 -16.44
CA GLU A 21 -3.44 6.96 -16.00
C GLU A 21 -2.55 6.01 -16.78
N CYS A 22 -2.99 4.75 -16.97
CA CYS A 22 -2.29 3.78 -17.80
C CYS A 22 -2.15 4.27 -19.25
N LYS A 23 -3.23 4.81 -19.84
CA LYS A 23 -3.19 5.36 -21.21
C LYS A 23 -2.19 6.51 -21.33
N LYS A 24 -2.21 7.47 -20.38
CA LYS A 24 -1.26 8.58 -20.38
C LYS A 24 0.18 8.11 -20.23
N ALA A 25 0.43 7.18 -19.30
CA ALA A 25 1.77 6.64 -19.09
C ALA A 25 2.31 5.92 -20.32
N LEU A 26 1.49 5.07 -20.97
CA LEU A 26 1.87 4.40 -22.22
C LEU A 26 2.11 5.41 -23.35
N THR A 27 1.32 6.47 -23.43
CA THR A 27 1.52 7.52 -24.47
C THR A 27 2.86 8.24 -24.26
N GLU A 28 3.20 8.60 -23.03
CA GLU A 28 4.49 9.24 -22.70
C GLU A 28 5.67 8.30 -22.87
N ALA A 29 5.45 6.99 -22.67
CA ALA A 29 6.45 5.96 -22.85
C ALA A 29 6.57 5.43 -24.29
N ASP A 30 5.86 6.02 -25.26
CA ASP A 30 5.79 5.56 -26.66
C ASP A 30 5.44 4.06 -26.80
N GLY A 31 4.60 3.55 -25.90
CA GLY A 31 4.18 2.15 -25.85
C GLY A 31 5.13 1.21 -25.10
N ASN A 32 6.20 1.70 -24.51
CA ASN A 32 7.11 0.89 -23.71
C ASN A 32 6.51 0.66 -22.31
N PHE A 33 6.23 -0.59 -21.96
CA PHE A 33 5.59 -0.97 -20.71
C PHE A 33 6.47 -0.70 -19.48
N GLU A 34 7.76 -0.97 -19.54
CA GLU A 34 8.68 -0.75 -18.43
C GLU A 34 8.77 0.74 -18.07
N LYS A 35 8.95 1.60 -19.07
CA LYS A 35 8.91 3.06 -18.90
C LYS A 35 7.55 3.55 -18.40
N ALA A 36 6.46 2.96 -18.88
CA ALA A 36 5.12 3.34 -18.42
C ALA A 36 4.91 3.01 -16.93
N ILE A 37 5.43 1.87 -16.46
CA ILE A 37 5.41 1.50 -15.03
C ILE A 37 6.25 2.50 -14.21
N GLU A 38 7.43 2.88 -14.68
CA GLU A 38 8.28 3.87 -14.01
C GLU A 38 7.58 5.24 -13.90
N ILE A 39 6.98 5.72 -15.00
CA ILE A 39 6.16 6.95 -15.00
C ILE A 39 5.01 6.87 -13.99
N LEU A 40 4.34 5.71 -13.88
CA LEU A 40 3.26 5.54 -12.91
C LEU A 40 3.79 5.56 -11.46
N ARG A 41 4.96 5.00 -11.20
CA ARG A 41 5.64 5.09 -9.90
C ARG A 41 5.96 6.54 -9.53
N GLU A 42 6.58 7.31 -10.43
CA GLU A 42 6.87 8.73 -10.21
C GLU A 42 5.60 9.55 -9.94
N ARG A 43 4.52 9.27 -10.66
CA ARG A 43 3.21 9.89 -10.41
C ARG A 43 2.63 9.49 -9.06
N GLY A 44 2.85 8.27 -8.62
CA GLY A 44 2.48 7.82 -7.27
C GLY A 44 3.18 8.64 -6.19
N LEU A 45 4.50 8.84 -6.33
CA LEU A 45 5.29 9.70 -5.46
C LEU A 45 4.74 11.13 -5.40
N ALA A 46 4.51 11.75 -6.56
CA ALA A 46 3.99 13.10 -6.66
C ALA A 46 2.56 13.24 -6.07
N THR A 47 1.72 12.22 -6.25
CA THR A 47 0.37 12.17 -5.70
C THR A 47 0.39 12.04 -4.19
N ALA A 48 1.22 11.15 -3.65
CA ALA A 48 1.41 10.98 -2.21
C ALA A 48 1.90 12.28 -1.55
N ALA A 49 2.90 12.93 -2.14
CA ALA A 49 3.42 14.21 -1.63
C ALA A 49 2.34 15.31 -1.59
N LYS A 50 1.53 15.44 -2.64
CA LYS A 50 0.42 16.41 -2.70
C LYS A 50 -0.68 16.15 -1.66
N LYS A 51 -0.86 14.90 -1.25
CA LYS A 51 -1.91 14.49 -0.32
C LYS A 51 -1.44 14.40 1.13
N ALA A 52 -0.15 14.39 1.37
CA ALA A 52 0.44 14.18 2.70
C ALA A 52 -0.04 15.17 3.77
N SER A 53 -0.46 16.38 3.38
CA SER A 53 -1.01 17.41 4.28
C SER A 53 -2.49 17.24 4.59
N ARG A 54 -3.20 16.33 3.91
CA ARG A 54 -4.63 16.11 4.17
C ARG A 54 -4.82 15.32 5.45
N THR A 55 -5.86 15.66 6.20
CA THR A 55 -6.20 14.94 7.42
C THR A 55 -6.65 13.52 7.09
N ALA A 56 -5.98 12.53 7.67
CA ALA A 56 -6.33 11.12 7.61
C ALA A 56 -6.65 10.67 9.05
N ALA A 57 -7.93 10.76 9.42
CA ALA A 57 -8.41 10.48 10.77
C ALA A 57 -9.16 9.15 10.87
N GLU A 58 -9.61 8.63 9.74
CA GLU A 58 -10.21 7.31 9.61
C GLU A 58 -9.14 6.26 9.34
N GLY A 59 -9.52 5.02 9.11
CA GLY A 59 -8.59 3.96 8.75
C GLY A 59 -8.86 2.65 9.48
N MET A 60 -7.80 1.89 9.73
CA MET A 60 -7.90 0.57 10.34
C MET A 60 -6.81 0.36 11.39
N VAL A 61 -7.19 -0.27 12.50
CA VAL A 61 -6.27 -0.91 13.44
C VAL A 61 -6.36 -2.41 13.22
N TYR A 62 -5.28 -3.03 12.81
CA TYR A 62 -5.23 -4.46 12.53
C TYR A 62 -4.27 -5.16 13.47
N ALA A 63 -4.70 -6.30 14.00
CA ALA A 63 -3.90 -7.15 14.85
C ALA A 63 -3.80 -8.55 14.26
N ASP A 64 -2.62 -9.12 14.28
CA ASP A 64 -2.38 -10.49 13.84
C ASP A 64 -1.34 -11.18 14.73
N TYR A 65 -1.38 -12.50 14.77
CA TYR A 65 -0.50 -13.32 15.58
C TYR A 65 -0.05 -14.57 14.82
N CYS A 66 1.24 -14.78 14.78
CA CYS A 66 1.86 -16.01 14.24
C CYS A 66 2.19 -16.98 15.40
N PRO A 67 1.43 -18.08 15.57
CA PRO A 67 1.69 -19.04 16.64
C PRO A 67 3.06 -19.73 16.54
N GLN A 68 3.49 -20.00 15.30
CA GLN A 68 4.77 -20.69 15.04
C GLN A 68 5.96 -19.79 15.36
N CYS A 69 5.87 -18.51 14.98
CA CYS A 69 6.91 -17.52 15.25
C CYS A 69 6.84 -16.98 16.69
N LYS A 70 5.71 -17.13 17.37
CA LYS A 70 5.38 -16.50 18.65
C LYS A 70 5.54 -14.97 18.60
N VAL A 71 5.00 -14.37 17.55
CA VAL A 71 5.05 -12.93 17.31
C VAL A 71 3.65 -12.40 17.08
N GLY A 72 3.26 -11.36 17.83
CA GLY A 72 2.05 -10.59 17.63
C GLY A 72 2.36 -9.18 17.13
N VAL A 73 1.52 -8.64 16.25
CA VAL A 73 1.64 -7.28 15.72
C VAL A 73 0.29 -6.59 15.79
N VAL A 74 0.32 -5.32 16.18
CA VAL A 74 -0.79 -4.39 16.03
C VAL A 74 -0.30 -3.22 15.20
N ILE A 75 -1.01 -2.87 14.13
CA ILE A 75 -0.68 -1.76 13.24
C ILE A 75 -1.88 -0.82 13.09
N GLU A 76 -1.62 0.49 13.06
CA GLU A 76 -2.61 1.52 12.75
C GLU A 76 -2.25 2.18 11.42
N VAL A 77 -3.16 2.09 10.45
CA VAL A 77 -3.04 2.74 9.14
C VAL A 77 -4.24 3.64 8.94
N ASN A 78 -3.98 4.93 8.75
CA ASN A 78 -5.02 5.93 8.58
C ASN A 78 -5.31 6.23 7.11
N ALA A 79 -6.56 6.63 6.84
CA ALA A 79 -7.07 7.10 5.57
C ALA A 79 -7.96 8.32 5.77
N GLU A 80 -8.36 9.00 4.67
CA GLU A 80 -9.24 10.18 4.77
C GLU A 80 -10.68 9.81 5.10
N THR A 81 -11.16 8.64 4.60
CA THR A 81 -12.55 8.17 4.77
C THR A 81 -12.64 6.75 5.30
N ASP A 82 -13.76 6.43 5.95
CA ASP A 82 -14.09 5.08 6.41
C ASP A 82 -14.36 4.09 5.26
N PHE A 83 -14.73 4.58 4.07
CA PHE A 83 -14.89 3.76 2.88
C PHE A 83 -13.58 3.10 2.46
N VAL A 84 -12.47 3.83 2.58
CA VAL A 84 -11.14 3.29 2.26
C VAL A 84 -10.74 2.21 3.26
N ALA A 85 -11.08 2.35 4.53
CA ALA A 85 -10.81 1.34 5.55
C ALA A 85 -11.43 -0.03 5.23
N LYS A 86 -12.50 -0.05 4.44
CA LYS A 86 -13.20 -1.27 3.97
C LYS A 86 -12.79 -1.71 2.56
N ASN A 87 -11.92 -0.97 1.91
CA ASN A 87 -11.47 -1.28 0.56
C ASN A 87 -10.48 -2.47 0.57
N ASP A 88 -10.72 -3.47 -0.27
CA ASP A 88 -9.92 -4.70 -0.33
C ASP A 88 -8.42 -4.45 -0.53
N LYS A 89 -8.04 -3.46 -1.33
CA LYS A 89 -6.64 -3.11 -1.58
C LYS A 89 -5.99 -2.47 -0.36
N PHE A 90 -6.72 -1.63 0.35
CA PHE A 90 -6.27 -1.05 1.60
C PHE A 90 -6.05 -2.14 2.66
N VAL A 91 -7.04 -3.02 2.83
CA VAL A 91 -6.95 -4.16 3.76
C VAL A 91 -5.79 -5.09 3.41
N ALA A 92 -5.60 -5.38 2.11
CA ALA A 92 -4.48 -6.20 1.64
C ALA A 92 -3.13 -5.57 1.98
N PHE A 93 -2.97 -4.26 1.76
CA PHE A 93 -1.76 -3.52 2.14
C PHE A 93 -1.49 -3.58 3.66
N VAL A 94 -2.53 -3.38 4.49
CA VAL A 94 -2.39 -3.44 5.96
C VAL A 94 -1.91 -4.82 6.40
N LYS A 95 -2.48 -5.88 5.83
CA LYS A 95 -2.06 -7.27 6.11
C LYS A 95 -0.64 -7.54 5.65
N GLU A 96 -0.26 -7.10 4.46
CA GLU A 96 1.11 -7.26 3.93
C GLU A 96 2.13 -6.53 4.81
N ALA A 97 1.87 -5.26 5.17
CA ALA A 97 2.72 -4.51 6.09
C ALA A 97 2.86 -5.22 7.46
N THR A 98 1.77 -5.82 7.97
CA THR A 98 1.80 -6.61 9.20
C THR A 98 2.73 -7.82 9.08
N GLN A 99 2.68 -8.55 7.96
CA GLN A 99 3.59 -9.68 7.71
C GLN A 99 5.06 -9.24 7.60
N VAL A 100 5.32 -8.08 6.98
CA VAL A 100 6.66 -7.49 6.93
C VAL A 100 7.18 -7.19 8.34
N ILE A 101 6.36 -6.58 9.21
CA ILE A 101 6.72 -6.31 10.60
C ILE A 101 7.03 -7.60 11.36
N MET A 102 6.22 -8.64 11.20
CA MET A 102 6.45 -9.94 11.84
C MET A 102 7.78 -10.56 11.45
N LYS A 103 8.11 -10.53 10.15
CA LYS A 103 9.27 -11.23 9.59
C LYS A 103 10.57 -10.44 9.76
N GLN A 104 10.53 -9.12 9.55
CA GLN A 104 11.74 -8.27 9.43
C GLN A 104 12.03 -7.43 10.68
N ASN A 105 11.09 -7.35 11.63
CA ASN A 105 11.25 -6.64 12.91
C ASN A 105 11.81 -5.22 12.77
N PRO A 106 11.19 -4.34 11.95
CA PRO A 106 11.65 -2.96 11.82
C PRO A 106 11.55 -2.22 13.17
N ALA A 107 12.49 -1.32 13.43
CA ALA A 107 12.56 -0.58 14.69
C ALA A 107 11.42 0.46 14.84
N ASP A 108 10.99 1.04 13.73
CA ASP A 108 9.98 2.09 13.66
C ASP A 108 9.31 2.13 12.28
N VAL A 109 8.40 3.10 12.08
CA VAL A 109 7.69 3.28 10.81
C VAL A 109 8.64 3.64 9.66
N GLU A 110 9.68 4.42 9.90
CA GLU A 110 10.65 4.79 8.87
C GLU A 110 11.42 3.55 8.38
N ALA A 111 11.88 2.72 9.30
CA ALA A 111 12.52 1.44 8.98
C ALA A 111 11.56 0.48 8.27
N LEU A 112 10.28 0.44 8.68
CA LEU A 112 9.25 -0.35 8.00
C LEU A 112 9.07 0.08 6.54
N MET A 113 9.06 1.39 6.25
CA MET A 113 8.92 1.89 4.87
C MET A 113 10.05 1.41 3.96
N ALA A 114 11.25 1.21 4.49
CA ALA A 114 12.40 0.70 3.75
C ALA A 114 12.41 -0.83 3.59
N CYS A 115 11.63 -1.56 4.38
CA CYS A 115 11.52 -3.01 4.29
C CYS A 115 10.90 -3.45 2.96
N LYS A 116 11.30 -4.63 2.48
CA LYS A 116 10.74 -5.22 1.25
C LYS A 116 9.54 -6.11 1.54
N THR A 117 8.53 -5.96 0.70
CA THR A 117 7.38 -6.87 0.63
C THR A 117 7.76 -8.19 -0.06
N GLU A 118 6.88 -9.15 -0.05
CA GLU A 118 7.08 -10.44 -0.75
C GLU A 118 7.22 -10.25 -2.28
N ASN A 119 6.64 -9.19 -2.83
CA ASN A 119 6.73 -8.85 -4.25
C ASN A 119 8.06 -8.16 -4.63
N GLY A 120 8.93 -7.86 -3.65
CA GLY A 120 10.25 -7.25 -3.85
C GLY A 120 10.26 -5.73 -3.90
N GLU A 121 9.10 -5.07 -3.92
CA GLU A 121 9.00 -3.62 -3.74
C GLU A 121 9.13 -3.24 -2.25
N THR A 122 9.44 -2.00 -1.94
CA THR A 122 9.44 -1.52 -0.57
C THR A 122 8.00 -1.25 -0.08
N VAL A 123 7.79 -1.28 1.24
CA VAL A 123 6.50 -0.90 1.83
C VAL A 123 6.13 0.54 1.45
N ASP A 124 7.11 1.43 1.34
CA ASP A 124 6.91 2.81 0.87
C ASP A 124 6.42 2.88 -0.59
N GLU A 125 7.00 2.06 -1.49
CA GLU A 125 6.54 1.97 -2.87
C GLU A 125 5.12 1.42 -2.95
N ALA A 126 4.82 0.34 -2.20
CA ALA A 126 3.48 -0.23 -2.13
C ALA A 126 2.45 0.78 -1.61
N LEU A 127 2.79 1.56 -0.57
CA LEU A 127 1.95 2.63 -0.04
C LEU A 127 1.66 3.72 -1.07
N LYS A 128 2.68 4.17 -1.79
CA LYS A 128 2.55 5.21 -2.82
C LYS A 128 1.72 4.74 -4.01
N ASN A 129 1.88 3.48 -4.41
CA ASN A 129 1.04 2.84 -5.42
C ASN A 129 -0.43 2.78 -4.95
N LEU A 130 -0.66 2.42 -3.70
CA LEU A 130 -2.00 2.40 -3.11
C LEU A 130 -2.64 3.79 -3.12
N ILE A 131 -1.89 4.85 -2.73
CA ILE A 131 -2.35 6.25 -2.75
C ILE A 131 -2.68 6.70 -4.18
N LEU A 132 -1.91 6.28 -5.18
CA LEU A 132 -2.17 6.59 -6.59
C LEU A 132 -3.50 5.97 -7.06
N VAL A 133 -3.78 4.75 -6.63
CA VAL A 133 -4.98 4.00 -7.01
C VAL A 133 -6.23 4.52 -6.28
N ILE A 134 -6.15 4.65 -4.96
CA ILE A 134 -7.27 5.04 -4.10
C ILE A 134 -7.52 6.56 -4.15
N LYS A 135 -6.46 7.34 -4.37
CA LYS A 135 -6.50 8.82 -4.44
C LYS A 135 -6.89 9.51 -3.12
N GLU A 136 -6.61 8.86 -2.01
CA GLU A 136 -6.68 9.45 -0.68
C GLU A 136 -5.30 9.47 -0.01
N ASN A 137 -5.14 10.34 1.00
CA ASN A 137 -3.99 10.29 1.88
C ASN A 137 -4.09 9.03 2.74
N ILE A 138 -3.09 8.17 2.65
CA ILE A 138 -2.98 6.95 3.45
C ILE A 138 -1.64 6.99 4.16
N LYS A 139 -1.65 6.70 5.47
CA LYS A 139 -0.47 6.81 6.29
C LYS A 139 -0.40 5.67 7.30
N VAL A 140 0.74 4.97 7.33
CA VAL A 140 1.07 4.11 8.47
C VAL A 140 1.43 5.02 9.64
N ARG A 141 0.61 5.00 10.68
CA ARG A 141 0.78 5.89 11.82
C ARG A 141 1.75 5.31 12.83
N ARG A 142 1.54 4.05 13.20
CA ARG A 142 2.32 3.33 14.21
C ARG A 142 2.07 1.84 14.15
N PHE A 143 2.96 1.09 14.76
CA PHE A 143 2.78 -0.33 15.04
C PHE A 143 3.48 -0.71 16.35
N VAL A 144 3.10 -1.86 16.88
CA VAL A 144 3.78 -2.51 18.00
C VAL A 144 3.94 -3.98 17.64
N ARG A 145 5.12 -4.52 17.94
CA ARG A 145 5.46 -5.94 17.77
C ARG A 145 5.76 -6.54 19.13
N TYR A 146 5.11 -7.66 19.42
CA TYR A 146 5.29 -8.41 20.66
C TYR A 146 5.91 -9.76 20.35
N GLU A 147 6.82 -10.22 21.22
CA GLU A 147 7.37 -11.56 21.21
C GLU A 147 6.82 -12.38 22.37
N GLY A 148 6.50 -13.65 22.12
CA GLY A 148 5.95 -14.56 23.10
C GLY A 148 4.59 -15.10 22.71
N VAL A 149 3.92 -15.72 23.66
CA VAL A 149 2.55 -16.24 23.47
C VAL A 149 1.59 -15.05 23.54
N CYS A 150 0.96 -14.76 22.42
CA CYS A 150 -0.03 -13.68 22.30
C CYS A 150 -1.36 -14.24 21.80
N SER A 151 -2.41 -13.48 21.97
CA SER A 151 -3.68 -13.64 21.28
C SER A 151 -4.13 -12.30 20.72
N ALA A 152 -4.79 -12.30 19.57
CA ALA A 152 -5.33 -11.10 18.96
C ALA A 152 -6.85 -11.10 19.05
N TYR A 153 -7.42 -9.94 19.42
CA TYR A 153 -8.85 -9.69 19.38
C TYR A 153 -9.11 -8.43 18.56
N VAL A 154 -9.94 -8.55 17.54
CA VAL A 154 -10.33 -7.44 16.67
C VAL A 154 -11.83 -7.22 16.79
N HIS A 155 -12.24 -6.02 17.19
CA HIS A 155 -13.63 -5.61 17.29
C HIS A 155 -14.02 -4.71 16.11
N GLY A 156 -15.22 -4.88 15.56
CA GLY A 156 -15.74 -4.05 14.48
C GLY A 156 -14.90 -4.08 13.19
N GLY A 157 -14.11 -5.14 12.96
CA GLY A 157 -13.20 -5.20 11.81
C GLY A 157 -11.97 -4.29 11.92
N GLY A 158 -11.76 -3.64 13.08
CA GLY A 158 -10.63 -2.72 13.30
C GLY A 158 -10.84 -1.30 12.75
N THR A 159 -12.06 -0.97 12.33
CA THR A 159 -12.42 0.34 11.75
C THR A 159 -13.19 1.21 12.75
#